data_5665547be995080a8db832e8dbeaaf38
#
_entry.id   5665547be995080a8db832e8dbeaaf38
#
_cell.length_a   1.000
_cell.length_b   1.000
_cell.length_c   1.000
_cell.angle_alpha   90.00
_cell.angle_beta   90.00
_cell.angle_gamma   90.00
#
_symmetry.space_group_name_H-M   'P 1'
#
loop_
_entity.id
_entity.type
_entity.pdbx_description
1 polymer ?
#
loop_
_entity_poly.entity_id
_entity_poly.type
_entity_poly.pdbx_seq_one_letter_code
_entity_poly.pdbx_strand_id
1 'polypeptide(L)'
;MSNTLDSNQRNSGESPGAADAEPEPTVSRARLQVPIAIDANIDCPLAVDRCRAAVTAAAMVRGFSQGEIGIRITDDANIRVLNARHLGHDYETDVISFAYDCQHPLLVGELVVSAETASRRAGELGWPADHELLLYIVHGVLHITGMDDHDPADRAQMRAAERDLMQRLGVDEITRFGADSQPEQEATGGNSTGANSTAAGEATS
;
A
#
# COMPACT_ATOMS: atom_id res chain seq x y z
N MET A 1 -7.37 54.03 -76.96
CA MET A 1 -8.04 55.01 -76.07
C MET A 1 -8.17 54.29 -74.73
N SER A 2 -7.22 54.47 -73.81
CA SER A 2 -7.33 55.28 -72.61
C SER A 2 -8.46 54.69 -71.68
N ASN A 3 -8.17 54.11 -70.57
CA ASN A 3 -7.91 54.80 -69.36
C ASN A 3 -7.51 53.86 -68.21
N THR A 4 -6.41 54.16 -67.62
CA THR A 4 -5.88 53.77 -66.35
C THR A 4 -6.78 54.23 -65.20
N LEU A 5 -6.98 53.41 -64.15
CA LEU A 5 -7.10 53.92 -62.80
C LEU A 5 -6.61 52.85 -61.78
N ASP A 6 -5.52 53.14 -61.22
CA ASP A 6 -4.87 52.68 -60.04
C ASP A 6 -5.73 52.92 -58.78
N SER A 7 -5.88 51.96 -57.93
CA SER A 7 -6.30 52.16 -56.55
C SER A 7 -5.66 51.13 -55.64
N ASN A 8 -4.46 51.50 -55.26
CA ASN A 8 -3.73 50.89 -54.15
C ASN A 8 -4.48 51.16 -52.83
N GLN A 9 -5.13 50.14 -52.25
CA GLN A 9 -5.53 50.16 -50.85
C GLN A 9 -4.69 49.13 -50.08
N ARG A 10 -3.73 49.66 -49.37
CA ARG A 10 -3.02 48.93 -48.32
C ARG A 10 -3.98 48.69 -47.15
N ASN A 11 -4.40 47.47 -46.98
CA ASN A 11 -5.09 47.06 -45.77
C ASN A 11 -4.02 46.63 -44.75
N SER A 12 -3.78 47.46 -43.77
CA SER A 12 -2.98 47.19 -42.59
C SER A 12 -3.75 46.22 -41.71
N GLY A 13 -3.51 44.91 -41.90
CA GLY A 13 -4.00 43.89 -41.00
C GLY A 13 -3.18 43.95 -39.70
N GLU A 14 -3.75 44.54 -38.68
CA GLU A 14 -3.31 44.34 -37.31
C GLU A 14 -3.40 42.88 -36.96
N SER A 15 -2.28 42.29 -36.65
CA SER A 15 -2.20 40.99 -35.99
C SER A 15 -2.89 41.11 -34.63
N PRO A 16 -3.85 40.20 -34.29
CA PRO A 16 -4.36 40.18 -32.94
C PRO A 16 -3.22 39.77 -32.01
N GLY A 17 -3.04 40.56 -30.96
CA GLY A 17 -2.03 40.39 -29.95
C GLY A 17 -1.95 38.97 -29.44
N ALA A 18 -0.72 38.50 -29.27
CA ALA A 18 -0.42 37.33 -28.47
C ALA A 18 -1.06 37.54 -27.09
N ALA A 19 -2.12 36.77 -26.83
CA ALA A 19 -2.66 36.68 -25.49
C ALA A 19 -1.51 36.22 -24.60
N ASP A 20 -1.17 37.02 -23.60
CA ASP A 20 -0.29 36.64 -22.50
C ASP A 20 -0.90 35.35 -21.91
N ALA A 21 -0.35 34.22 -22.31
CA ALA A 21 -0.60 32.96 -21.62
C ALA A 21 -0.03 33.15 -20.23
N GLU A 22 -0.90 33.26 -19.24
CA GLU A 22 -0.54 33.17 -17.84
C GLU A 22 0.36 31.94 -17.68
N PRO A 23 1.54 32.07 -17.03
CA PRO A 23 2.39 30.91 -16.82
C PRO A 23 1.57 29.90 -16.01
N GLU A 24 1.33 28.73 -16.59
CA GLU A 24 0.80 27.58 -15.88
C GLU A 24 1.53 27.49 -14.53
N PRO A 25 0.82 27.30 -13.40
CA PRO A 25 1.46 27.20 -12.11
C PRO A 25 2.47 26.08 -12.22
N THR A 26 3.75 26.43 -12.17
CA THR A 26 4.84 25.46 -12.04
C THR A 26 4.58 24.75 -10.73
N VAL A 27 3.90 23.61 -10.80
CA VAL A 27 3.83 22.65 -9.68
C VAL A 27 5.28 22.33 -9.40
N SER A 28 5.82 22.99 -8.37
CA SER A 28 7.13 22.63 -7.83
C SER A 28 7.07 21.13 -7.66
N ARG A 29 7.89 20.39 -8.41
CA ARG A 29 7.99 18.94 -8.29
C ARG A 29 8.57 18.64 -6.93
N ALA A 30 7.73 18.83 -5.91
CA ALA A 30 8.08 18.65 -4.52
C ALA A 30 8.50 17.20 -4.32
N ARG A 31 9.59 17.00 -3.58
CA ARG A 31 10.01 15.68 -3.11
C ARG A 31 8.80 14.99 -2.44
N LEU A 32 8.82 13.66 -2.40
CA LEU A 32 7.80 12.89 -1.73
C LEU A 32 7.61 13.39 -0.28
N GLN A 33 6.39 13.81 0.05
CA GLN A 33 5.99 14.25 1.38
C GLN A 33 5.39 13.07 2.14
N VAL A 34 5.64 13.01 3.45
CA VAL A 34 5.12 11.94 4.31
C VAL A 34 4.51 12.55 5.58
N PRO A 35 3.29 13.11 5.50
CA PRO A 35 2.55 13.52 6.68
C PRO A 35 2.17 12.30 7.53
N ILE A 36 2.35 12.41 8.85
CA ILE A 36 2.05 11.33 9.79
C ILE A 36 1.11 11.86 10.86
N ALA A 37 0.00 11.17 11.06
CA ALA A 37 -0.93 11.36 12.14
C ALA A 37 -0.94 10.12 13.04
N ILE A 38 -0.86 10.33 14.36
CA ILE A 38 -1.01 9.28 15.37
C ILE A 38 -2.26 9.63 16.14
N ASP A 39 -3.22 8.71 16.22
CA ASP A 39 -4.45 8.91 16.94
C ASP A 39 -4.19 9.10 18.44
N ALA A 40 -5.09 9.82 19.13
CA ALA A 40 -4.96 10.10 20.55
C ALA A 40 -4.93 8.78 21.35
N ASN A 41 -4.06 8.72 22.36
CA ASN A 41 -3.86 7.57 23.25
C ASN A 41 -3.26 6.30 22.60
N ILE A 42 -2.76 6.39 21.38
CA ILE A 42 -2.01 5.28 20.77
C ILE A 42 -0.56 5.29 21.26
N ASP A 43 -0.14 4.18 21.84
CA ASP A 43 1.27 3.91 22.12
C ASP A 43 1.93 3.44 20.84
N CYS A 44 2.57 4.37 20.13
CA CYS A 44 3.22 4.06 18.86
C CYS A 44 4.66 3.57 19.13
N PRO A 45 4.98 2.30 18.86
CA PRO A 45 6.31 1.76 19.14
C PRO A 45 7.40 2.30 18.21
N LEU A 46 7.03 2.93 17.09
CA LEU A 46 7.95 3.38 16.03
C LEU A 46 8.11 4.90 16.01
N ALA A 47 9.35 5.38 15.99
CA ALA A 47 9.62 6.80 15.86
C ALA A 47 9.15 7.36 14.50
N VAL A 48 8.59 8.56 14.50
CA VAL A 48 8.04 9.25 13.30
C VAL A 48 9.06 9.34 12.16
N ASP A 49 10.33 9.60 12.47
CA ASP A 49 11.38 9.68 11.44
C ASP A 49 11.68 8.32 10.80
N ARG A 50 11.53 7.21 11.54
CA ARG A 50 11.63 5.86 10.97
C ARG A 50 10.44 5.55 10.05
N CYS A 51 9.23 6.00 10.40
CA CYS A 51 8.07 5.89 9.50
C CYS A 51 8.33 6.61 8.16
N ARG A 52 8.84 7.85 8.21
CA ARG A 52 9.19 8.62 7.00
C ARG A 52 10.27 7.93 6.18
N ALA A 53 11.30 7.39 6.84
CA ALA A 53 12.38 6.67 6.18
C ALA A 53 11.87 5.42 5.45
N ALA A 54 10.95 4.67 6.07
CA ALA A 54 10.33 3.49 5.48
C ALA A 54 9.57 3.81 4.18
N VAL A 55 8.67 4.81 4.25
CA VAL A 55 7.91 5.25 3.07
C VAL A 55 8.84 5.71 1.96
N THR A 56 9.80 6.57 2.31
CA THR A 56 10.74 7.11 1.32
C THR A 56 11.57 6.02 0.67
N ALA A 57 12.10 5.08 1.45
CA ALA A 57 12.90 3.96 0.93
C ALA A 57 12.08 3.06 0.00
N ALA A 58 10.86 2.68 0.42
CA ALA A 58 9.99 1.82 -0.37
C ALA A 58 9.56 2.49 -1.69
N ALA A 59 9.14 3.76 -1.64
CA ALA A 59 8.79 4.51 -2.83
C ALA A 59 9.98 4.67 -3.79
N MET A 60 11.16 5.03 -3.29
CA MET A 60 12.37 5.25 -4.11
C MET A 60 12.85 3.97 -4.80
N VAL A 61 12.84 2.82 -4.13
CA VAL A 61 13.21 1.53 -4.74
C VAL A 61 12.27 1.18 -5.90
N ARG A 62 11.02 1.63 -5.82
CA ARG A 62 10.00 1.47 -6.87
C ARG A 62 10.04 2.57 -7.94
N GLY A 63 10.97 3.53 -7.85
CA GLY A 63 11.16 4.60 -8.84
C GLY A 63 10.31 5.86 -8.60
N PHE A 64 9.63 5.97 -7.46
CA PHE A 64 8.84 7.13 -7.11
C PHE A 64 9.63 8.09 -6.22
N SER A 65 9.55 9.39 -6.52
CA SER A 65 10.32 10.42 -5.80
C SER A 65 9.54 11.69 -5.50
N GLN A 66 8.30 11.78 -5.94
CA GLN A 66 7.44 12.96 -5.83
C GLN A 66 6.05 12.56 -5.33
N GLY A 67 5.30 13.53 -4.78
CA GLY A 67 3.92 13.33 -4.34
C GLY A 67 3.77 13.30 -2.83
N GLU A 68 2.80 12.54 -2.34
CA GLU A 68 2.48 12.47 -0.92
C GLU A 68 1.95 11.10 -0.53
N ILE A 69 2.50 10.53 0.54
CA ILE A 69 1.95 9.34 1.20
C ILE A 69 1.63 9.70 2.65
N GLY A 70 0.34 9.84 2.95
CA GLY A 70 -0.15 10.02 4.31
C GLY A 70 -0.06 8.73 5.11
N ILE A 71 0.31 8.81 6.39
CA ILE A 71 0.22 7.69 7.32
C ILE A 71 -0.68 8.09 8.48
N ARG A 72 -1.68 7.27 8.78
CA ARG A 72 -2.43 7.31 10.04
C ARG A 72 -2.11 6.06 10.86
N ILE A 73 -1.59 6.25 12.07
CA ILE A 73 -1.36 5.17 13.04
C ILE A 73 -2.52 5.19 14.04
N THR A 74 -3.20 4.06 14.17
CA THR A 74 -4.46 3.93 14.91
C THR A 74 -4.52 2.61 15.69
N ASP A 75 -5.66 2.33 16.34
CA ASP A 75 -5.98 1.08 17.04
C ASP A 75 -6.78 0.09 16.17
N ASP A 76 -6.99 -1.12 16.71
CA ASP A 76 -7.74 -2.19 16.06
C ASP A 76 -9.22 -1.80 15.86
N ALA A 77 -9.82 -1.05 16.80
CA ALA A 77 -11.21 -0.65 16.69
C ALA A 77 -11.46 0.33 15.53
N ASN A 78 -10.58 1.33 15.39
CA ASN A 78 -10.69 2.33 14.34
C ASN A 78 -10.36 1.75 12.96
N ILE A 79 -9.32 0.92 12.83
CA ILE A 79 -8.98 0.31 11.54
C ILE A 79 -10.06 -0.67 11.08
N ARG A 80 -10.72 -1.41 12.00
CA ARG A 80 -11.88 -2.26 11.70
C ARG A 80 -13.04 -1.46 11.10
N VAL A 81 -13.36 -0.29 11.66
CA VAL A 81 -14.40 0.58 11.11
C VAL A 81 -14.07 1.02 9.68
N LEU A 82 -12.82 1.36 9.41
CA LEU A 82 -12.37 1.75 8.07
C LEU A 82 -12.38 0.56 7.11
N ASN A 83 -11.94 -0.61 7.56
CA ASN A 83 -11.96 -1.85 6.78
C ASN A 83 -13.40 -2.24 6.39
N ALA A 84 -14.33 -2.20 7.34
CA ALA A 84 -15.75 -2.45 7.06
C ALA A 84 -16.34 -1.43 6.06
N ARG A 85 -16.00 -0.16 6.21
CA ARG A 85 -16.55 0.93 5.39
C ARG A 85 -16.04 0.91 3.96
N HIS A 86 -14.75 0.66 3.75
CA HIS A 86 -14.08 0.82 2.46
C HIS A 86 -13.87 -0.49 1.71
N LEU A 87 -13.68 -1.60 2.43
CA LEU A 87 -13.38 -2.91 1.85
C LEU A 87 -14.47 -3.96 2.12
N GLY A 88 -15.48 -3.62 2.95
CA GLY A 88 -16.58 -4.54 3.28
C GLY A 88 -16.21 -5.63 4.30
N HIS A 89 -15.08 -5.51 4.98
CA HIS A 89 -14.55 -6.49 5.91
C HIS A 89 -14.72 -6.01 7.36
N ASP A 90 -15.60 -6.62 8.15
CA ASP A 90 -15.86 -6.25 9.56
C ASP A 90 -14.92 -6.98 10.54
N TYR A 91 -13.61 -6.80 10.34
CA TYR A 91 -12.55 -7.27 11.24
C TYR A 91 -11.35 -6.32 11.17
N GLU A 92 -10.52 -6.35 12.22
CA GLU A 92 -9.27 -5.60 12.26
C GLU A 92 -8.26 -6.17 11.26
N THR A 93 -7.40 -5.31 10.71
CA THR A 93 -6.28 -5.66 9.85
C THR A 93 -5.03 -4.92 10.29
N ASP A 94 -3.90 -5.34 9.81
CA ASP A 94 -2.60 -4.72 10.08
C ASP A 94 -2.45 -3.36 9.38
N VAL A 95 -2.77 -3.29 8.09
CA VAL A 95 -2.69 -2.08 7.28
C VAL A 95 -3.78 -2.04 6.21
N ILE A 96 -4.27 -0.83 5.92
CA ILE A 96 -5.09 -0.54 4.75
C ILE A 96 -4.32 0.45 3.88
N SER A 97 -4.22 0.14 2.59
CA SER A 97 -3.49 0.95 1.61
C SER A 97 -4.47 1.54 0.59
N PHE A 98 -4.42 2.87 0.42
CA PHE A 98 -5.22 3.59 -0.57
C PHE A 98 -4.28 4.20 -1.61
N ALA A 99 -4.32 3.70 -2.84
CA ALA A 99 -3.58 4.27 -3.96
C ALA A 99 -4.49 5.25 -4.71
N TYR A 100 -4.09 6.52 -4.80
CA TYR A 100 -4.84 7.58 -5.50
C TYR A 100 -4.22 7.91 -6.85
N ASP A 101 -2.87 8.02 -6.91
CA ASP A 101 -2.12 8.20 -8.14
C ASP A 101 -0.79 7.45 -8.04
N CYS A 102 -0.47 6.70 -9.10
CA CYS A 102 0.74 5.88 -9.19
C CYS A 102 1.30 5.99 -10.62
N GLN A 103 1.79 7.17 -10.97
CA GLN A 103 2.40 7.45 -12.28
C GLN A 103 3.81 8.01 -12.11
N HIS A 104 4.82 7.25 -12.49
CA HIS A 104 6.21 7.66 -12.31
C HIS A 104 6.49 9.10 -12.80
N PRO A 105 7.15 9.93 -12.01
CA PRO A 105 7.73 9.68 -10.69
C PRO A 105 6.80 10.04 -9.52
N LEU A 106 5.49 10.26 -9.77
CA LEU A 106 4.49 10.73 -8.81
C LEU A 106 3.82 9.54 -8.12
N LEU A 107 3.72 9.60 -6.77
CA LEU A 107 3.01 8.65 -5.94
C LEU A 107 2.14 9.40 -4.94
N VAL A 108 0.85 9.16 -4.96
CA VAL A 108 -0.11 9.74 -4.01
C VAL A 108 -0.96 8.64 -3.41
N GLY A 109 -1.03 8.60 -2.09
CA GLY A 109 -1.80 7.58 -1.38
C GLY A 109 -1.85 7.80 0.12
N GLU A 110 -2.51 6.87 0.79
CA GLU A 110 -2.62 6.85 2.25
C GLU A 110 -2.47 5.44 2.80
N LEU A 111 -1.88 5.35 3.97
CA LEU A 111 -1.82 4.15 4.79
C LEU A 111 -2.55 4.38 6.11
N VAL A 112 -3.36 3.42 6.52
CA VAL A 112 -3.87 3.32 7.89
C VAL A 112 -3.31 2.06 8.51
N VAL A 113 -2.61 2.16 9.64
CA VAL A 113 -1.83 1.08 10.23
C VAL A 113 -2.24 0.89 11.69
N SER A 114 -2.49 -0.36 12.11
CA SER A 114 -2.80 -0.67 13.52
C SER A 114 -1.52 -0.89 14.33
N ALA A 115 -1.30 -0.02 15.33
CA ALA A 115 -0.23 -0.19 16.32
C ALA A 115 -0.52 -1.34 17.30
N GLU A 116 -1.79 -1.59 17.61
CA GLU A 116 -2.20 -2.69 18.50
C GLU A 116 -1.97 -4.05 17.84
N THR A 117 -2.41 -4.21 16.57
CA THR A 117 -2.11 -5.42 15.80
C THR A 117 -0.61 -5.63 15.65
N ALA A 118 0.18 -4.58 15.39
CA ALA A 118 1.64 -4.69 15.32
C ALA A 118 2.23 -5.19 16.65
N SER A 119 1.83 -4.61 17.77
CA SER A 119 2.33 -5.00 19.10
C SER A 119 1.94 -6.44 19.48
N ARG A 120 0.70 -6.82 19.21
CA ARG A 120 0.18 -8.18 19.45
C ARG A 120 0.95 -9.21 18.60
N ARG A 121 1.08 -8.94 17.30
CA ARG A 121 1.75 -9.85 16.37
C ARG A 121 3.24 -10.00 16.66
N ALA A 122 3.91 -8.91 16.99
CA ALA A 122 5.30 -8.92 17.41
C ALA A 122 5.52 -9.80 18.66
N GLY A 123 4.62 -9.69 19.66
CA GLY A 123 4.65 -10.54 20.85
C GLY A 123 4.47 -12.03 20.54
N GLU A 124 3.57 -12.39 19.62
CA GLU A 124 3.37 -13.78 19.16
C GLU A 124 4.61 -14.35 18.46
N LEU A 125 5.32 -13.53 17.70
CA LEU A 125 6.49 -13.90 16.91
C LEU A 125 7.81 -13.78 17.67
N GLY A 126 7.80 -13.13 18.83
CA GLY A 126 9.00 -12.94 19.66
C GLY A 126 10.00 -11.91 19.09
N TRP A 127 9.52 -10.89 18.36
CA TRP A 127 10.39 -9.82 17.86
C TRP A 127 9.87 -8.41 18.24
N PRO A 128 10.64 -7.33 18.00
CA PRO A 128 10.26 -5.98 18.43
C PRO A 128 9.01 -5.44 17.72
N ALA A 129 8.12 -4.78 18.46
CA ALA A 129 6.89 -4.19 17.93
C ALA A 129 7.14 -3.07 16.92
N ASP A 130 8.23 -2.30 17.08
CA ASP A 130 8.65 -1.29 16.10
C ASP A 130 9.06 -1.89 14.76
N HIS A 131 9.61 -3.10 14.76
CA HIS A 131 9.93 -3.83 13.53
C HIS A 131 8.67 -4.32 12.81
N GLU A 132 7.67 -4.80 13.55
CA GLU A 132 6.39 -5.22 12.97
C GLU A 132 5.65 -4.03 12.36
N LEU A 133 5.55 -2.90 13.06
CA LEU A 133 4.92 -1.69 12.55
C LEU A 133 5.68 -1.13 11.33
N LEU A 134 7.02 -1.18 11.34
CA LEU A 134 7.86 -0.80 10.22
C LEU A 134 7.56 -1.67 8.98
N LEU A 135 7.41 -2.98 9.17
CA LEU A 135 7.08 -3.91 8.10
C LEU A 135 5.70 -3.63 7.51
N TYR A 136 4.68 -3.32 8.33
CA TYR A 136 3.35 -2.96 7.83
C TYR A 136 3.38 -1.70 6.95
N ILE A 137 4.18 -0.69 7.35
CA ILE A 137 4.37 0.52 6.53
C ILE A 137 5.04 0.18 5.20
N VAL A 138 6.12 -0.60 5.22
CA VAL A 138 6.82 -1.03 3.99
C VAL A 138 5.87 -1.80 3.08
N HIS A 139 5.16 -2.80 3.60
CA HIS A 139 4.20 -3.63 2.88
C HIS A 139 3.10 -2.77 2.23
N GLY A 140 2.49 -1.89 2.99
CA GLY A 140 1.45 -1.00 2.48
C GLY A 140 1.93 -0.06 1.37
N VAL A 141 3.15 0.50 1.47
CA VAL A 141 3.71 1.31 0.39
C VAL A 141 3.97 0.47 -0.86
N LEU A 142 4.47 -0.75 -0.72
CA LEU A 142 4.67 -1.64 -1.87
C LEU A 142 3.35 -1.91 -2.59
N HIS A 143 2.23 -2.10 -1.87
CA HIS A 143 0.90 -2.19 -2.47
C HIS A 143 0.51 -0.90 -3.21
N ILE A 144 0.71 0.29 -2.61
CA ILE A 144 0.43 1.57 -3.29
C ILE A 144 1.25 1.70 -4.58
N THR A 145 2.47 1.16 -4.63
CA THR A 145 3.32 1.15 -5.83
C THR A 145 2.94 0.07 -6.86
N GLY A 146 1.85 -0.66 -6.65
CA GLY A 146 1.31 -1.65 -7.57
C GLY A 146 1.88 -3.06 -7.42
N MET A 147 2.53 -3.39 -6.30
CA MET A 147 2.84 -4.80 -5.99
C MET A 147 1.61 -5.50 -5.42
N ASP A 148 1.51 -6.79 -5.68
CA ASP A 148 0.45 -7.66 -5.18
C ASP A 148 1.04 -8.86 -4.43
N ASP A 149 0.22 -9.52 -3.61
CA ASP A 149 0.60 -10.73 -2.86
C ASP A 149 -0.48 -11.83 -2.87
N HIS A 150 -1.47 -11.69 -3.78
CA HIS A 150 -2.58 -12.64 -3.86
C HIS A 150 -2.12 -14.00 -4.36
N ASP A 151 -1.33 -14.06 -5.42
CA ASP A 151 -0.82 -15.33 -5.91
C ASP A 151 0.57 -15.67 -5.31
N PRO A 152 1.00 -16.95 -5.35
CA PRO A 152 2.26 -17.37 -4.75
C PRO A 152 3.51 -16.71 -5.35
N ALA A 153 3.52 -16.39 -6.65
CA ALA A 153 4.67 -15.78 -7.31
C ALA A 153 4.79 -14.30 -6.92
N ASP A 154 3.68 -13.56 -6.91
CA ASP A 154 3.64 -12.16 -6.49
C ASP A 154 3.96 -12.02 -5.00
N ARG A 155 3.41 -12.92 -4.17
CA ARG A 155 3.76 -13.00 -2.74
C ARG A 155 5.26 -13.22 -2.52
N ALA A 156 5.90 -14.09 -3.30
CA ALA A 156 7.35 -14.30 -3.19
C ALA A 156 8.15 -13.04 -3.56
N GLN A 157 7.70 -12.29 -4.58
CA GLN A 157 8.32 -11.01 -4.97
C GLN A 157 8.12 -9.95 -3.89
N MET A 158 6.90 -9.83 -3.32
CA MET A 158 6.59 -8.94 -2.22
C MET A 158 7.50 -9.21 -1.02
N ARG A 159 7.59 -10.48 -0.58
CA ARG A 159 8.46 -10.89 0.54
C ARG A 159 9.94 -10.63 0.29
N ALA A 160 10.40 -10.74 -0.95
CA ALA A 160 11.79 -10.40 -1.31
C ALA A 160 12.03 -8.89 -1.19
N ALA A 161 11.10 -8.06 -1.67
CA ALA A 161 11.18 -6.60 -1.59
C ALA A 161 11.10 -6.11 -0.13
N GLU A 162 10.20 -6.66 0.67
CA GLU A 162 10.10 -6.38 2.10
C GLU A 162 11.42 -6.68 2.83
N ARG A 163 11.99 -7.86 2.60
CA ARG A 163 13.26 -8.25 3.22
C ARG A 163 14.40 -7.30 2.87
N ASP A 164 14.57 -6.96 1.61
CA ASP A 164 15.60 -6.03 1.17
C ASP A 164 15.41 -4.63 1.80
N LEU A 165 14.18 -4.13 1.83
CA LEU A 165 13.86 -2.84 2.44
C LEU A 165 14.07 -2.84 3.95
N MET A 166 13.63 -3.86 4.67
CA MET A 166 13.82 -3.98 6.11
C MET A 166 15.31 -4.01 6.48
N GLN A 167 16.15 -4.75 5.73
CA GLN A 167 17.59 -4.76 5.91
C GLN A 167 18.21 -3.37 5.69
N ARG A 168 17.81 -2.65 4.66
CA ARG A 168 18.25 -1.26 4.42
C ARG A 168 17.81 -0.29 5.53
N LEU A 169 16.73 -0.59 6.23
CA LEU A 169 16.23 0.17 7.38
C LEU A 169 16.83 -0.28 8.72
N GLY A 170 17.84 -1.17 8.68
CA GLY A 170 18.59 -1.62 9.86
C GLY A 170 17.92 -2.75 10.64
N VAL A 171 17.05 -3.54 9.98
CA VAL A 171 16.45 -4.74 10.56
C VAL A 171 17.05 -5.97 9.87
N ASP A 172 18.08 -6.54 10.45
CA ASP A 172 18.86 -7.63 9.84
C ASP A 172 18.21 -9.00 10.03
N GLU A 173 17.57 -9.24 11.18
CA GLU A 173 16.89 -10.49 11.49
C GLU A 173 15.37 -10.31 11.40
N ILE A 174 14.75 -10.89 10.37
CA ILE A 174 13.31 -10.82 10.14
C ILE A 174 12.69 -12.17 10.51
N THR A 175 12.37 -12.33 11.79
CA THR A 175 11.83 -13.56 12.37
C THR A 175 10.48 -13.95 11.73
N ARG A 176 9.70 -12.98 11.29
CA ARG A 176 8.38 -13.19 10.67
C ARG A 176 8.44 -14.05 9.41
N PHE A 177 9.43 -13.85 8.55
CA PHE A 177 9.52 -14.59 7.29
C PHE A 177 9.85 -16.08 7.47
N GLY A 178 10.38 -16.47 8.62
CA GLY A 178 10.54 -17.87 9.00
C GLY A 178 9.23 -18.53 9.42
N ALA A 179 8.36 -17.78 10.09
CA ALA A 179 7.04 -18.28 10.54
C ALA A 179 6.05 -18.42 9.38
N ASP A 180 6.04 -17.46 8.44
CA ASP A 180 5.17 -17.51 7.26
C ASP A 180 5.63 -18.55 6.20
N SER A 181 6.83 -19.11 6.35
CA SER A 181 7.38 -20.16 5.48
C SER A 181 6.92 -21.57 5.84
N GLN A 182 6.17 -21.72 6.92
CA GLN A 182 5.54 -23.02 7.22
C GLN A 182 4.37 -23.21 6.24
N PRO A 183 4.33 -24.34 5.49
CA PRO A 183 3.17 -24.64 4.66
C PRO A 183 1.95 -24.72 5.58
N GLU A 184 0.86 -24.07 5.17
CA GLU A 184 -0.43 -24.26 5.80
C GLU A 184 -0.64 -25.77 5.93
N GLN A 185 -0.73 -26.27 7.14
CA GLN A 185 -1.10 -27.66 7.38
C GLN A 185 -2.51 -27.79 6.81
N GLU A 186 -2.61 -28.43 5.64
CA GLU A 186 -3.88 -28.86 5.09
C GLU A 186 -4.64 -29.50 6.23
N ALA A 187 -5.74 -28.91 6.64
CA ALA A 187 -6.70 -29.52 7.52
C ALA A 187 -7.23 -30.76 6.78
N THR A 188 -6.54 -31.86 6.95
CA THR A 188 -7.02 -33.19 6.51
C THR A 188 -8.29 -33.44 7.27
N GLY A 189 -9.42 -33.05 6.69
CA GLY A 189 -10.74 -33.48 7.09
C GLY A 189 -10.79 -34.99 6.99
N GLY A 190 -10.62 -35.62 8.14
CA GLY A 190 -10.82 -37.06 8.28
C GLY A 190 -12.26 -37.39 7.91
N ASN A 191 -12.46 -37.80 6.68
CA ASN A 191 -13.70 -38.43 6.24
C ASN A 191 -13.70 -39.86 6.74
N SER A 192 -14.20 -40.07 7.98
CA SER A 192 -14.50 -41.42 8.48
C SER A 192 -15.78 -41.91 7.81
N THR A 193 -15.62 -42.59 6.70
CA THR A 193 -16.67 -43.37 6.07
C THR A 193 -16.99 -44.54 6.98
N GLY A 194 -18.08 -44.44 7.73
CA GLY A 194 -18.66 -45.55 8.47
C GLY A 194 -19.12 -46.64 7.52
N ALA A 195 -18.40 -47.75 7.52
CA ALA A 195 -18.81 -48.97 6.85
C ALA A 195 -20.05 -49.56 7.55
N ASN A 196 -21.14 -49.56 6.84
CA ASN A 196 -22.37 -50.26 7.21
C ASN A 196 -22.16 -51.77 6.99
N SER A 197 -22.05 -52.52 8.05
CA SER A 197 -22.05 -53.99 7.98
C SER A 197 -23.45 -54.51 8.29
N THR A 198 -24.14 -54.88 7.23
CA THR A 198 -25.38 -55.68 7.29
C THR A 198 -25.02 -57.13 7.63
N ALA A 199 -25.41 -57.65 8.78
CA ALA A 199 -25.43 -59.05 9.06
C ALA A 199 -26.86 -59.47 9.26
N ALA A 200 -27.38 -60.26 8.34
CA ALA A 200 -28.57 -61.04 8.46
C ALA A 200 -28.23 -62.28 9.30
N GLY A 201 -29.08 -62.67 10.25
CA GLY A 201 -28.99 -63.85 11.04
C GLY A 201 -30.39 -64.40 11.28
N GLU A 202 -30.59 -65.57 10.71
CA GLU A 202 -31.82 -66.33 10.67
C GLU A 202 -32.34 -66.73 12.02
N ALA A 203 -33.65 -66.98 12.02
CA ALA A 203 -34.48 -67.61 13.05
C ALA A 203 -34.18 -69.08 13.20
N THR A 204 -34.45 -69.63 14.36
CA THR A 204 -35.24 -70.92 14.55
C THR A 204 -35.50 -71.15 15.99
N SER A 205 -36.76 -71.55 16.18
CA SER A 205 -37.48 -72.28 17.22
C SER A 205 -38.07 -71.56 18.40
#